data_80a61381903d7c166316145b36813c84
#
_entry.id   80a61381903d7c166316145b36813c84
#
_cell.length_a   1.000
_cell.length_b   1.000
_cell.length_c   1.000
_cell.angle_alpha   90.00
_cell.angle_beta   90.00
_cell.angle_gamma   90.00
#
_symmetry.space_group_name_H-M   'P 1'
#
loop_
_entity.id
_entity.type
_entity.pdbx_description
1 polymer ?
#
loop_
_entity_poly.entity_id
_entity_poly.type
_entity_poly.pdbx_seq_one_letter_code
_entity_poly.pdbx_strand_id
1 'polypeptide(L)'
;MRKLFFFTLFAAAFFSCTDKVGSLEDRLATLDKEMGGATVTDKKKAEEFIIAAEQLAGLVEKTDSAKYADVLLKAAGLAKTIGNPQKSVELYAKLADGMPQHPKAPTALFMLGFVYENDLADLPKAKSIYESFLQKYPNDPDFADDAQTALKMLGKTPEEIIREFEQRNRDSIQVN
;
A
#
# COMPACT_ATOMS: atom_id res chain seq x y z
N MET A 1 -41.88 33.15 6.45
CA MET A 1 -40.62 33.49 5.76
C MET A 1 -39.39 32.98 6.52
N ARG A 2 -39.40 31.70 6.98
CA ARG A 2 -38.30 31.15 7.85
C ARG A 2 -37.73 29.80 7.36
N LYS A 3 -38.06 29.37 6.14
CA LYS A 3 -37.62 28.08 5.56
C LYS A 3 -36.62 28.18 4.42
N LEU A 4 -36.24 29.40 3.98
CA LEU A 4 -35.32 29.56 2.84
C LEU A 4 -33.81 29.64 3.24
N PHE A 5 -33.53 29.87 4.53
CA PHE A 5 -32.14 30.09 5.00
C PHE A 5 -31.34 28.79 5.25
N PHE A 6 -32.00 27.64 5.37
CA PHE A 6 -31.29 26.37 5.64
C PHE A 6 -30.75 25.68 4.39
N PHE A 7 -31.26 26.00 3.20
CA PHE A 7 -30.87 25.35 1.97
C PHE A 7 -29.56 25.91 1.36
N THR A 8 -29.27 27.17 1.61
CA THR A 8 -28.08 27.86 1.08
C THR A 8 -26.79 27.51 1.84
N LEU A 9 -26.90 27.20 3.15
CA LEU A 9 -25.72 26.83 3.94
C LEU A 9 -25.18 25.44 3.61
N PHE A 10 -26.07 24.51 3.20
CA PHE A 10 -25.68 23.15 2.81
C PHE A 10 -24.99 23.10 1.43
N ALA A 11 -25.40 23.94 0.49
CA ALA A 11 -24.79 24.05 -0.83
C ALA A 11 -23.37 24.64 -0.79
N ALA A 12 -23.10 25.59 0.10
CA ALA A 12 -21.77 26.20 0.24
C ALA A 12 -20.72 25.22 0.79
N ALA A 13 -21.12 24.27 1.65
CA ALA A 13 -20.20 23.26 2.18
C ALA A 13 -19.77 22.23 1.14
N PHE A 14 -20.65 21.85 0.21
CA PHE A 14 -20.32 20.94 -0.89
C PHE A 14 -19.39 21.59 -1.92
N PHE A 15 -19.59 22.86 -2.24
CA PHE A 15 -18.73 23.57 -3.20
C PHE A 15 -17.28 23.69 -2.69
N SER A 16 -17.09 23.97 -1.40
CA SER A 16 -15.75 24.07 -0.78
C SER A 16 -15.00 22.73 -0.73
N CYS A 17 -15.72 21.61 -0.65
CA CYS A 17 -15.08 20.28 -0.59
C CYS A 17 -14.60 19.83 -1.99
N THR A 18 -15.40 20.07 -3.03
CA THR A 18 -15.03 19.73 -4.42
C THR A 18 -13.83 20.54 -4.90
N ASP A 19 -13.77 21.83 -4.58
CA ASP A 19 -12.63 22.70 -4.92
C ASP A 19 -11.34 22.20 -4.24
N LYS A 20 -11.43 21.74 -3.00
CA LYS A 20 -10.29 21.21 -2.27
C LYS A 20 -9.79 19.87 -2.84
N VAL A 21 -10.68 18.98 -3.25
CA VAL A 21 -10.34 17.71 -3.92
C VAL A 21 -9.58 18.01 -5.21
N GLY A 22 -10.12 18.85 -6.10
CA GLY A 22 -9.48 19.22 -7.35
C GLY A 22 -8.09 19.85 -7.16
N SER A 23 -7.97 20.76 -6.20
CA SER A 23 -6.67 21.39 -5.88
C SER A 23 -5.61 20.38 -5.39
N LEU A 24 -6.00 19.36 -4.60
CA LEU A 24 -5.08 18.31 -4.17
C LEU A 24 -4.70 17.37 -5.31
N GLU A 25 -5.62 17.04 -6.20
CA GLU A 25 -5.33 16.25 -7.39
C GLU A 25 -4.31 16.95 -8.30
N ASP A 26 -4.51 18.23 -8.59
CA ASP A 26 -3.57 19.03 -9.37
C ASP A 26 -2.19 19.10 -8.70
N ARG A 27 -2.16 19.24 -7.37
CA ARG A 27 -0.91 19.24 -6.61
C ARG A 27 -0.20 17.89 -6.71
N LEU A 28 -0.92 16.78 -6.55
CA LEU A 28 -0.36 15.43 -6.69
C LEU A 28 0.18 15.17 -8.10
N ALA A 29 -0.57 15.57 -9.14
CA ALA A 29 -0.14 15.42 -10.53
C ALA A 29 1.14 16.26 -10.81
N THR A 30 1.21 17.47 -10.25
CA THR A 30 2.40 18.33 -10.38
C THR A 30 3.62 17.71 -9.69
N LEU A 31 3.48 17.28 -8.44
CA LEU A 31 4.55 16.63 -7.69
C LEU A 31 5.05 15.35 -8.36
N ASP A 32 4.12 14.54 -8.88
CA ASP A 32 4.44 13.32 -9.62
C ASP A 32 5.29 13.60 -10.86
N LYS A 33 4.89 14.59 -11.64
CA LYS A 33 5.65 15.05 -12.83
C LYS A 33 7.03 15.59 -12.45
N GLU A 34 7.11 16.36 -11.38
CA GLU A 34 8.36 16.97 -10.91
C GLU A 34 9.33 15.93 -10.33
N MET A 35 8.84 14.84 -9.74
CA MET A 35 9.67 13.73 -9.26
C MET A 35 10.23 12.85 -10.38
N GLY A 36 9.78 13.01 -11.63
CA GLY A 36 10.37 12.38 -12.81
C GLY A 36 10.10 10.87 -12.95
N GLY A 37 9.09 10.33 -12.31
CA GLY A 37 8.69 8.92 -12.47
C GLY A 37 9.48 7.94 -11.57
N ALA A 38 10.06 6.88 -12.14
CA ALA A 38 10.52 5.70 -11.40
C ALA A 38 11.68 5.91 -10.39
N THR A 39 12.46 6.99 -10.51
CA THR A 39 13.57 7.26 -9.60
C THR A 39 13.29 8.51 -8.78
N VAL A 40 12.79 8.32 -7.55
CA VAL A 40 12.55 9.43 -6.63
C VAL A 40 13.88 9.92 -6.05
N THR A 41 14.38 11.04 -6.58
CA THR A 41 15.62 11.69 -6.10
C THR A 41 15.34 12.84 -5.13
N ASP A 42 14.14 13.38 -5.13
CA ASP A 42 13.73 14.52 -4.30
C ASP A 42 12.86 14.06 -3.13
N LYS A 43 13.51 13.75 -2.01
CA LYS A 43 12.85 13.33 -0.77
C LYS A 43 11.80 14.34 -0.29
N LYS A 44 12.05 15.64 -0.41
CA LYS A 44 11.13 16.68 0.04
C LYS A 44 9.84 16.67 -0.77
N LYS A 45 9.92 16.53 -2.09
CA LYS A 45 8.74 16.42 -2.95
C LYS A 45 7.95 15.15 -2.68
N ALA A 46 8.62 14.02 -2.39
CA ALA A 46 7.96 12.80 -2.00
C ALA A 46 7.22 12.94 -0.66
N GLU A 47 7.80 13.61 0.32
CA GLU A 47 7.13 13.93 1.59
C GLU A 47 5.91 14.83 1.37
N GLU A 48 6.03 15.87 0.52
CA GLU A 48 4.89 16.72 0.15
C GLU A 48 3.79 15.92 -0.56
N PHE A 49 4.16 14.99 -1.45
CA PHE A 49 3.20 14.10 -2.11
C PHE A 49 2.45 13.23 -1.09
N ILE A 50 3.16 12.61 -0.15
CA ILE A 50 2.57 11.76 0.88
C ILE A 50 1.55 12.55 1.70
N ILE A 51 1.89 13.76 2.15
CA ILE A 51 1.00 14.63 2.92
C ILE A 51 -0.26 14.98 2.10
N ALA A 52 -0.10 15.39 0.85
CA ALA A 52 -1.22 15.73 -0.02
C ALA A 52 -2.12 14.51 -0.32
N ALA A 53 -1.52 13.34 -0.52
CA ALA A 53 -2.22 12.07 -0.73
C ALA A 53 -3.06 11.65 0.50
N GLU A 54 -2.53 11.79 1.71
CA GLU A 54 -3.28 11.52 2.94
C GLU A 54 -4.47 12.48 3.11
N GLN A 55 -4.27 13.76 2.79
CA GLN A 55 -5.37 14.75 2.82
C GLN A 55 -6.45 14.41 1.81
N LEU A 56 -6.08 14.07 0.57
CA LEU A 56 -7.02 13.67 -0.46
C LEU A 56 -7.76 12.38 -0.08
N ALA A 57 -7.04 11.36 0.40
CA ALA A 57 -7.63 10.12 0.87
C ALA A 57 -8.71 10.36 1.93
N GLY A 58 -8.44 11.21 2.92
CA GLY A 58 -9.43 11.57 3.96
C GLY A 58 -10.69 12.27 3.42
N LEU A 59 -10.60 12.95 2.28
CA LEU A 59 -11.76 13.58 1.63
C LEU A 59 -12.58 12.61 0.77
N VAL A 60 -11.94 11.62 0.16
CA VAL A 60 -12.59 10.73 -0.83
C VAL A 60 -12.90 9.32 -0.30
N GLU A 61 -12.49 8.98 0.93
CA GLU A 61 -12.66 7.66 1.54
C GLU A 61 -14.07 7.07 1.36
N LYS A 62 -15.10 7.90 1.52
CA LYS A 62 -16.51 7.50 1.45
C LYS A 62 -17.18 7.73 0.10
N THR A 63 -16.53 8.46 -0.80
CA THR A 63 -17.12 8.94 -2.05
C THR A 63 -16.47 8.35 -3.29
N ASP A 64 -15.18 8.01 -3.21
CA ASP A 64 -14.39 7.47 -4.32
C ASP A 64 -13.35 6.48 -3.79
N SER A 65 -13.77 5.21 -3.63
CA SER A 65 -12.91 4.15 -3.10
C SER A 65 -11.73 3.83 -4.02
N ALA A 66 -11.88 3.99 -5.33
CA ALA A 66 -10.80 3.76 -6.29
C ALA A 66 -9.69 4.79 -6.09
N LYS A 67 -10.04 6.06 -6.04
CA LYS A 67 -9.09 7.15 -5.79
C LYS A 67 -8.44 7.04 -4.42
N TYR A 68 -9.22 6.71 -3.39
CA TYR A 68 -8.70 6.44 -2.04
C TYR A 68 -7.61 5.38 -2.06
N ALA A 69 -7.88 4.22 -2.69
CA ALA A 69 -6.91 3.14 -2.78
C ALA A 69 -5.66 3.54 -3.59
N ASP A 70 -5.83 4.24 -4.71
CA ASP A 70 -4.73 4.67 -5.58
C ASP A 70 -3.76 5.59 -4.88
N VAL A 71 -4.28 6.62 -4.21
CA VAL A 71 -3.41 7.60 -3.53
C VAL A 71 -2.70 6.99 -2.33
N LEU A 72 -3.36 6.10 -1.58
CA LEU A 72 -2.73 5.41 -0.44
C LEU A 72 -1.63 4.45 -0.89
N LEU A 73 -1.87 3.63 -1.92
CA LEU A 73 -0.85 2.71 -2.45
C LEU A 73 0.38 3.47 -2.93
N LYS A 74 0.17 4.54 -3.70
CA LYS A 74 1.28 5.35 -4.22
C LYS A 74 2.05 6.04 -3.11
N ALA A 75 1.36 6.65 -2.15
CA ALA A 75 1.99 7.30 -1.00
C ALA A 75 2.77 6.29 -0.13
N ALA A 76 2.23 5.08 0.08
CA ALA A 76 2.91 4.02 0.82
C ALA A 76 4.21 3.56 0.12
N GLY A 77 4.15 3.37 -1.20
CA GLY A 77 5.34 3.04 -2.00
C GLY A 77 6.40 4.13 -1.96
N LEU A 78 5.99 5.40 -2.07
CA LEU A 78 6.91 6.55 -1.96
C LEU A 78 7.53 6.63 -0.56
N ALA A 79 6.75 6.43 0.50
CA ALA A 79 7.26 6.43 1.87
C ALA A 79 8.36 5.37 2.07
N LYS A 80 8.15 4.14 1.54
CA LYS A 80 9.19 3.10 1.50
C LYS A 80 10.44 3.57 0.75
N THR A 81 10.26 4.10 -0.46
CA THR A 81 11.36 4.53 -1.34
C THR A 81 12.25 5.61 -0.71
N ILE A 82 11.67 6.54 0.05
CA ILE A 82 12.42 7.61 0.72
C ILE A 82 12.98 7.21 2.10
N GLY A 83 12.87 5.93 2.47
CA GLY A 83 13.39 5.41 3.73
C GLY A 83 12.53 5.74 4.96
N ASN A 84 11.21 5.82 4.78
CA ASN A 84 10.23 5.97 5.86
C ASN A 84 9.30 4.74 5.92
N PRO A 85 9.82 3.55 6.33
CA PRO A 85 9.05 2.31 6.34
C PRO A 85 7.88 2.34 7.33
N GLN A 86 7.96 3.10 8.41
CA GLN A 86 6.87 3.25 9.39
C GLN A 86 5.65 3.91 8.75
N LYS A 87 5.86 4.99 7.97
CA LYS A 87 4.77 5.65 7.22
C LYS A 87 4.22 4.74 6.12
N SER A 88 5.08 3.98 5.46
CA SER A 88 4.67 2.99 4.46
C SER A 88 3.72 1.95 5.06
N VAL A 89 4.09 1.37 6.19
CA VAL A 89 3.27 0.40 6.95
C VAL A 89 1.92 1.00 7.33
N GLU A 90 1.90 2.23 7.86
CA GLU A 90 0.66 2.92 8.24
C GLU A 90 -0.32 3.03 7.06
N LEU A 91 0.19 3.45 5.90
CA LEU A 91 -0.63 3.69 4.71
C LEU A 91 -1.12 2.39 4.06
N TYR A 92 -0.27 1.35 3.98
CA TYR A 92 -0.70 0.03 3.51
C TYR A 92 -1.74 -0.60 4.43
N ALA A 93 -1.54 -0.54 5.74
CA ALA A 93 -2.50 -1.05 6.71
C ALA A 93 -3.85 -0.32 6.62
N LYS A 94 -3.82 1.01 6.45
CA LYS A 94 -5.02 1.82 6.30
C LYS A 94 -5.89 1.36 5.12
N LEU A 95 -5.29 0.97 3.99
CA LEU A 95 -6.04 0.42 2.86
C LEU A 95 -6.48 -1.03 3.12
N ALA A 96 -5.56 -1.90 3.55
CA ALA A 96 -5.83 -3.32 3.71
C ALA A 96 -6.91 -3.62 4.77
N ASP A 97 -6.91 -2.87 5.88
CA ASP A 97 -7.85 -3.04 6.99
C ASP A 97 -9.12 -2.21 6.78
N GLY A 98 -9.01 -1.01 6.19
CA GLY A 98 -10.14 -0.12 5.97
C GLY A 98 -11.06 -0.57 4.84
N MET A 99 -10.50 -1.21 3.80
CA MET A 99 -11.27 -1.66 2.62
C MET A 99 -10.90 -3.07 2.17
N PRO A 100 -11.09 -4.12 3.00
CA PRO A 100 -10.60 -5.47 2.72
C PRO A 100 -11.23 -6.14 1.48
N GLN A 101 -12.36 -5.61 1.00
CA GLN A 101 -13.02 -6.09 -0.22
C GLN A 101 -12.63 -5.31 -1.48
N HIS A 102 -11.80 -4.27 -1.35
CA HIS A 102 -11.36 -3.49 -2.49
C HIS A 102 -10.36 -4.30 -3.34
N PRO A 103 -10.41 -4.24 -4.71
CA PRO A 103 -9.48 -4.99 -5.56
C PRO A 103 -7.99 -4.77 -5.28
N LYS A 104 -7.62 -3.65 -4.69
CA LYS A 104 -6.24 -3.31 -4.32
C LYS A 104 -5.85 -3.69 -2.88
N ALA A 105 -6.78 -4.21 -2.09
CA ALA A 105 -6.50 -4.63 -0.72
C ALA A 105 -5.49 -5.80 -0.64
N PRO A 106 -5.53 -6.80 -1.53
CA PRO A 106 -4.48 -7.83 -1.57
C PRO A 106 -3.09 -7.22 -1.75
N THR A 107 -2.92 -6.32 -2.74
CA THR A 107 -1.65 -5.62 -2.97
C THR A 107 -1.17 -4.90 -1.71
N ALA A 108 -2.06 -4.16 -1.04
CA ALA A 108 -1.68 -3.43 0.18
C ALA A 108 -1.27 -4.38 1.31
N LEU A 109 -1.99 -5.49 1.50
CA LEU A 109 -1.69 -6.46 2.55
C LEU A 109 -0.38 -7.20 2.29
N PHE A 110 -0.11 -7.60 1.04
CA PHE A 110 1.17 -8.22 0.66
C PHE A 110 2.33 -7.25 0.87
N MET A 111 2.21 -6.02 0.38
CA MET A 111 3.24 -4.98 0.54
C MET A 111 3.48 -4.61 2.00
N LEU A 112 2.47 -4.67 2.85
CA LEU A 112 2.61 -4.50 4.30
C LEU A 112 3.54 -5.57 4.90
N GLY A 113 3.35 -6.84 4.56
CA GLY A 113 4.25 -7.95 4.94
C GLY A 113 5.66 -7.73 4.44
N PHE A 114 5.80 -7.32 3.17
CA PHE A 114 7.08 -7.07 2.53
C PHE A 114 7.89 -5.95 3.23
N VAL A 115 7.25 -4.86 3.66
CA VAL A 115 7.92 -3.78 4.39
C VAL A 115 8.35 -4.24 5.78
N TYR A 116 7.54 -5.03 6.48
CA TYR A 116 7.94 -5.60 7.78
C TYR A 116 9.14 -6.53 7.65
N GLU A 117 9.19 -7.35 6.59
CA GLU A 117 10.29 -8.27 6.34
C GLU A 117 11.59 -7.54 5.98
N ASN A 118 11.54 -6.66 4.98
CA ASN A 118 12.74 -6.16 4.30
C ASN A 118 13.23 -4.81 4.83
N ASP A 119 12.33 -3.95 5.32
CA ASP A 119 12.69 -2.59 5.72
C ASP A 119 12.69 -2.42 7.25
N LEU A 120 11.87 -3.18 7.98
CA LEU A 120 11.78 -3.14 9.43
C LEU A 120 12.44 -4.34 10.13
N ALA A 121 12.77 -5.40 9.39
CA ALA A 121 13.31 -6.67 9.89
C ALA A 121 12.46 -7.28 11.04
N ASP A 122 11.16 -7.02 11.05
CA ASP A 122 10.19 -7.60 11.99
C ASP A 122 9.60 -8.89 11.39
N LEU A 123 10.41 -9.95 11.41
CA LEU A 123 10.03 -11.24 10.83
C LEU A 123 8.78 -11.86 11.46
N PRO A 124 8.55 -11.79 12.78
CA PRO A 124 7.32 -12.27 13.39
C PRO A 124 6.08 -11.56 12.83
N LYS A 125 6.17 -10.24 12.63
CA LYS A 125 5.07 -9.45 12.07
C LYS A 125 4.85 -9.75 10.60
N ALA A 126 5.93 -9.82 9.81
CA ALA A 126 5.87 -10.22 8.40
C ALA A 126 5.19 -11.57 8.23
N LYS A 127 5.59 -12.58 9.04
CA LYS A 127 4.96 -13.91 9.04
C LYS A 127 3.45 -13.83 9.26
N SER A 128 3.02 -13.16 10.30
CA SER A 128 1.60 -13.01 10.64
C SER A 128 0.80 -12.37 9.50
N ILE A 129 1.40 -11.38 8.80
CA ILE A 129 0.74 -10.69 7.69
C ILE A 129 0.64 -11.58 6.45
N TYR A 130 1.69 -12.31 6.08
CA TYR A 130 1.64 -13.23 4.95
C TYR A 130 0.67 -14.40 5.21
N GLU A 131 0.61 -14.93 6.43
CA GLU A 131 -0.39 -15.92 6.83
C GLU A 131 -1.81 -15.37 6.71
N SER A 132 -2.05 -14.13 7.17
CA SER A 132 -3.33 -13.43 7.02
C SER A 132 -3.67 -13.19 5.55
N PHE A 133 -2.67 -12.85 4.72
CA PHE A 133 -2.86 -12.69 3.28
C PHE A 133 -3.38 -13.96 2.64
N LEU A 134 -2.72 -15.09 2.87
CA LEU A 134 -3.11 -16.38 2.30
C LEU A 134 -4.47 -16.88 2.82
N GLN A 135 -4.84 -16.51 4.05
CA GLN A 135 -6.16 -16.79 4.59
C GLN A 135 -7.26 -15.98 3.92
N LYS A 136 -7.03 -14.68 3.66
CA LYS A 136 -8.01 -13.76 3.08
C LYS A 136 -8.08 -13.88 1.55
N TYR A 137 -6.93 -14.11 0.89
CA TYR A 137 -6.76 -14.06 -0.56
C TYR A 137 -5.99 -15.28 -1.09
N PRO A 138 -6.46 -16.53 -0.83
CA PRO A 138 -5.71 -17.76 -1.15
C PRO A 138 -5.47 -17.98 -2.63
N ASN A 139 -6.29 -17.37 -3.50
CA ASN A 139 -6.22 -17.51 -4.96
C ASN A 139 -5.91 -16.19 -5.65
N ASP A 140 -5.28 -15.25 -4.95
CA ASP A 140 -4.87 -13.98 -5.58
C ASP A 140 -3.85 -14.27 -6.68
N PRO A 141 -4.10 -13.82 -7.94
CA PRO A 141 -3.26 -14.18 -9.08
C PRO A 141 -1.89 -13.52 -9.06
N ASP A 142 -1.75 -12.42 -8.32
CA ASP A 142 -0.54 -11.61 -8.32
C ASP A 142 0.41 -11.98 -7.17
N PHE A 143 -0.13 -12.30 -5.97
CA PHE A 143 0.68 -12.40 -4.76
C PHE A 143 0.51 -13.69 -3.94
N ALA A 144 -0.41 -14.62 -4.28
CA ALA A 144 -0.59 -15.83 -3.46
C ALA A 144 0.67 -16.71 -3.46
N ASP A 145 1.28 -16.93 -4.61
CA ASP A 145 2.52 -17.71 -4.72
C ASP A 145 3.72 -16.99 -4.09
N ASP A 146 3.78 -15.67 -4.21
CA ASP A 146 4.82 -14.85 -3.60
C ASP A 146 4.72 -14.88 -2.07
N ALA A 147 3.52 -14.79 -1.50
CA ALA A 147 3.31 -14.87 -0.06
C ALA A 147 3.67 -16.27 0.49
N GLN A 148 3.34 -17.35 -0.24
CA GLN A 148 3.79 -18.70 0.13
C GLN A 148 5.30 -18.83 0.09
N THR A 149 5.93 -18.26 -0.92
CA THR A 149 7.39 -18.28 -1.08
C THR A 149 8.06 -17.45 0.01
N ALA A 150 7.57 -16.25 0.29
CA ALA A 150 8.06 -15.41 1.38
C ALA A 150 8.01 -16.16 2.72
N LEU A 151 6.90 -16.83 3.07
CA LEU A 151 6.79 -17.63 4.29
C LEU A 151 7.81 -18.79 4.34
N LYS A 152 8.06 -19.45 3.22
CA LYS A 152 9.06 -20.54 3.14
C LYS A 152 10.48 -20.06 3.33
N MET A 153 10.79 -18.85 2.89
CA MET A 153 12.13 -18.26 2.91
C MET A 153 12.38 -17.40 4.15
N LEU A 154 11.33 -17.01 4.86
CA LEU A 154 11.38 -16.05 5.95
C LEU A 154 12.40 -16.44 7.02
N GLY A 155 13.35 -15.55 7.27
CA GLY A 155 14.41 -15.75 8.26
C GLY A 155 15.52 -16.73 7.87
N LYS A 156 15.50 -17.29 6.66
CA LYS A 156 16.59 -18.16 6.18
C LYS A 156 17.72 -17.36 5.55
N THR A 157 18.93 -17.83 5.77
CA THR A 157 20.09 -17.28 5.05
C THR A 157 20.15 -17.76 3.60
N PRO A 158 20.85 -17.05 2.72
CA PRO A 158 21.05 -17.49 1.33
C PRO A 158 21.63 -18.92 1.24
N GLU A 159 22.53 -19.28 2.16
CA GLU A 159 23.18 -20.60 2.22
C GLU A 159 22.19 -21.70 2.61
N GLU A 160 21.27 -21.40 3.52
CA GLU A 160 20.20 -22.33 3.91
C GLU A 160 19.22 -22.57 2.74
N ILE A 161 18.85 -21.51 2.03
CA ILE A 161 17.99 -21.60 0.84
C ILE A 161 18.63 -22.45 -0.24
N ILE A 162 19.92 -22.22 -0.56
CA ILE A 162 20.67 -23.00 -1.55
C ILE A 162 20.73 -24.48 -1.14
N ARG A 163 21.05 -24.77 0.13
CA ARG A 163 21.13 -26.13 0.66
C ARG A 163 19.81 -26.88 0.54
N GLU A 164 18.70 -26.25 0.88
CA GLU A 164 17.36 -26.85 0.76
C GLU A 164 16.99 -27.12 -0.71
N PHE A 165 17.37 -26.22 -1.61
CA PHE A 165 17.15 -26.41 -3.04
C PHE A 165 17.96 -27.59 -3.60
N GLU A 166 19.24 -27.69 -3.26
CA GLU A 166 20.11 -28.80 -3.67
C GLU A 166 19.62 -30.13 -3.10
N GLN A 167 19.15 -30.15 -1.85
CA GLN A 167 18.61 -31.36 -1.24
C GLN A 167 17.36 -31.86 -1.95
N ARG A 168 16.41 -30.97 -2.24
CA ARG A 168 15.21 -31.33 -3.03
C ARG A 168 15.54 -31.86 -4.40
N ASN A 169 16.52 -31.30 -5.08
CA ASN A 169 16.95 -31.77 -6.39
C ASN A 169 17.59 -33.20 -6.30
N ARG A 170 18.39 -33.46 -5.27
CA ARG A 170 18.95 -34.82 -5.05
C ARG A 170 17.85 -35.85 -4.80
N ASP A 171 16.88 -35.51 -3.95
CA ASP A 171 15.78 -36.39 -3.60
C ASP A 171 14.90 -36.70 -4.84
N SER A 172 14.67 -35.71 -5.70
CA SER A 172 13.87 -35.88 -6.92
C SER A 172 14.54 -36.76 -7.97
N ILE A 173 15.88 -36.84 -8.00
CA ILE A 173 16.65 -37.68 -8.91
C ILE A 173 16.69 -39.15 -8.42
N GLN A 174 16.57 -39.38 -7.10
CA GLN A 174 16.61 -40.75 -6.54
C GLN A 174 15.27 -41.50 -6.63
N VAL A 175 14.16 -40.82 -6.95
CA VAL A 175 12.80 -41.39 -7.01
C VAL A 175 12.41 -41.84 -8.45
N ASN A 176 13.23 -41.53 -9.45
CA ASN A 176 13.05 -41.96 -10.84
C ASN A 176 14.04 -43.07 -11.19
#